data_9ae35497db56b2417dd77ef2a282d679
#
_entry.id   9ae35497db56b2417dd77ef2a282d679
#
_cell.length_a   1.000
_cell.length_b   1.000
_cell.length_c   1.000
_cell.angle_alpha   90.00
_cell.angle_beta   90.00
_cell.angle_gamma   90.00
#
_symmetry.space_group_name_H-M   'P 1'
#
loop_
_entity.id
_entity.type
_entity.pdbx_description
1 polymer ?
#
loop_
_entity_poly.entity_id
_entity_poly.type
_entity_poly.pdbx_seq_one_letter_code
_entity_poly.pdbx_strand_id
1 'polypeptide(L)'
;MRVLITGGAGFIGSHLAEAYLERGDEVYIIDNLSTGSLENIDFLQKDDRFRDRIFLRTDTILNHETMLELIGICDTVFHLAAAVGVKYILDYPLESIKTNIQGTEKVLELCAKFRKKVLIASSSEVYGKHTHAPLVETDNIIYGPSSKFRWSYAASKLMDDFTALAYYRTGGLKVTIALLFN
;
A
#
# COMPACT_ATOMS: atom_id res chain seq x y z
N MET A 1 6.79 4.70 18.41
CA MET A 1 5.52 4.04 18.03
C MET A 1 5.82 2.84 17.15
N ARG A 2 4.83 1.97 16.93
CA ARG A 2 4.95 0.81 16.05
C ARG A 2 4.30 1.11 14.71
N VAL A 3 5.06 0.99 13.63
CA VAL A 3 4.62 1.32 12.28
C VAL A 3 4.61 0.07 11.43
N LEU A 4 3.50 -0.25 10.78
CA LEU A 4 3.42 -1.30 9.77
C LEU A 4 3.56 -0.69 8.38
N ILE A 5 4.46 -1.24 7.58
CA ILE A 5 4.65 -0.87 6.16
C ILE A 5 4.42 -2.14 5.32
N THR A 6 3.30 -2.20 4.61
CA THR A 6 3.10 -3.23 3.61
C THR A 6 3.82 -2.82 2.32
N GLY A 7 4.49 -3.76 1.66
CA GLY A 7 5.38 -3.41 0.54
C GLY A 7 6.66 -2.71 0.98
N GLY A 8 7.12 -2.99 2.21
CA GLY A 8 8.25 -2.30 2.82
C GLY A 8 9.61 -2.65 2.22
N ALA A 9 9.73 -3.74 1.45
CA ALA A 9 10.92 -4.07 0.69
C ALA A 9 10.95 -3.43 -0.72
N GLY A 10 9.93 -2.64 -1.08
CA GLY A 10 9.89 -1.81 -2.27
C GLY A 10 10.67 -0.51 -2.10
N PHE A 11 10.77 0.28 -3.19
CA PHE A 11 11.53 1.54 -3.20
C PHE A 11 11.02 2.55 -2.15
N ILE A 12 9.73 2.90 -2.20
CA ILE A 12 9.15 3.87 -1.25
C ILE A 12 9.15 3.30 0.17
N GLY A 13 8.79 2.01 0.31
CA GLY A 13 8.67 1.36 1.60
C GLY A 13 9.96 1.29 2.39
N SER A 14 11.08 1.00 1.73
CA SER A 14 12.40 0.93 2.37
C SER A 14 12.89 2.28 2.89
N HIS A 15 12.71 3.35 2.11
CA HIS A 15 13.06 4.71 2.55
C HIS A 15 12.16 5.19 3.70
N LEU A 16 10.87 4.82 3.66
CA LEU A 16 9.96 5.12 4.74
C LEU A 16 10.35 4.36 6.02
N ALA A 17 10.76 3.09 5.90
CA ALA A 17 11.25 2.29 7.01
C ALA A 17 12.48 2.93 7.66
N GLU A 18 13.47 3.35 6.87
CA GLU A 18 14.66 4.06 7.34
C GLU A 18 14.28 5.32 8.12
N ALA A 19 13.43 6.18 7.55
CA ALA A 19 13.02 7.42 8.19
C ALA A 19 12.33 7.20 9.55
N TYR A 20 11.49 6.16 9.68
CA TYR A 20 10.87 5.83 10.96
C TYR A 20 11.85 5.23 11.97
N LEU A 21 12.79 4.39 11.53
CA LEU A 21 13.85 3.86 12.38
C LEU A 21 14.79 4.95 12.92
N GLU A 22 15.14 5.92 12.08
CA GLU A 22 15.93 7.10 12.50
C GLU A 22 15.21 7.95 13.55
N ARG A 23 13.88 8.03 13.49
CA ARG A 23 13.07 8.69 14.52
C ARG A 23 12.99 7.92 15.84
N GLY A 24 13.49 6.69 15.90
CA GLY A 24 13.42 5.85 17.09
C GLY A 24 12.17 4.97 17.18
N ASP A 25 11.40 4.86 16.11
CA ASP A 25 10.20 4.01 16.04
C ASP A 25 10.55 2.52 15.80
N GLU A 26 9.64 1.62 16.08
CA GLU A 26 9.69 0.22 15.65
C GLU A 26 8.98 0.07 14.31
N VAL A 27 9.61 -0.62 13.37
CA VAL A 27 9.09 -0.80 12.01
C VAL A 27 8.84 -2.27 11.72
N TYR A 28 7.60 -2.57 11.38
CA TYR A 28 7.15 -3.88 10.93
C TYR A 28 6.93 -3.82 9.42
N ILE A 29 7.55 -4.73 8.69
CA ILE A 29 7.45 -4.83 7.24
C ILE A 29 6.76 -6.13 6.89
N ILE A 30 5.76 -6.09 5.99
CA ILE A 30 5.26 -7.24 5.28
C ILE A 30 5.46 -7.04 3.78
N ASP A 31 6.10 -8.01 3.14
CA ASP A 31 6.39 -7.99 1.70
C ASP A 31 6.48 -9.43 1.19
N ASN A 32 5.88 -9.75 0.06
CA ASN A 32 5.99 -11.07 -0.56
C ASN A 32 7.16 -11.19 -1.54
N LEU A 33 7.93 -10.10 -1.68
CA LEU A 33 9.11 -10.00 -2.55
C LEU A 33 8.83 -10.25 -4.04
N SER A 34 7.58 -10.08 -4.47
CA SER A 34 7.21 -10.24 -5.88
C SER A 34 7.79 -9.13 -6.78
N THR A 35 7.96 -7.93 -6.23
CA THR A 35 8.56 -6.77 -6.88
C THR A 35 9.57 -6.06 -5.98
N GLY A 36 9.44 -6.22 -4.66
CA GLY A 36 10.41 -5.76 -3.66
C GLY A 36 11.67 -6.64 -3.64
N SER A 37 12.74 -6.14 -3.04
CA SER A 37 14.00 -6.87 -2.84
C SER A 37 14.47 -6.74 -1.40
N LEU A 38 15.01 -7.84 -0.84
CA LEU A 38 15.66 -7.81 0.46
C LEU A 38 16.84 -6.83 0.50
N GLU A 39 17.51 -6.62 -0.64
CA GLU A 39 18.62 -5.67 -0.76
C GLU A 39 18.23 -4.24 -0.36
N ASN A 40 16.96 -3.86 -0.56
CA ASN A 40 16.46 -2.54 -0.21
C ASN A 40 16.37 -2.29 1.30
N ILE A 41 16.36 -3.36 2.13
CA ILE A 41 16.22 -3.27 3.59
C ILE A 41 17.34 -3.98 4.35
N ASP A 42 18.20 -4.73 3.68
CA ASP A 42 19.26 -5.52 4.28
C ASP A 42 20.24 -4.65 5.10
N PHE A 43 20.56 -3.46 4.59
CA PHE A 43 21.41 -2.50 5.29
C PHE A 43 20.78 -2.00 6.61
N LEU A 44 19.46 -1.86 6.67
CA LEU A 44 18.75 -1.48 7.88
C LEU A 44 18.76 -2.61 8.93
N GLN A 45 18.62 -3.86 8.47
CA GLN A 45 18.64 -5.03 9.37
C GLN A 45 20.03 -5.32 9.94
N LYS A 46 21.09 -4.93 9.23
CA LYS A 46 22.49 -5.10 9.64
C LYS A 46 23.03 -3.95 10.48
N ASP A 47 22.37 -2.80 10.50
CA ASP A 47 22.77 -1.64 11.28
C ASP A 47 22.43 -1.86 12.76
N ASP A 48 23.44 -1.81 13.63
CA ASP A 48 23.30 -1.96 15.08
C ASP A 48 22.32 -0.97 15.71
N ARG A 49 22.09 0.18 15.08
CA ARG A 49 21.12 1.20 15.53
C ARG A 49 19.68 0.75 15.34
N PHE A 50 19.41 -0.11 14.36
CA PHE A 50 18.07 -0.41 13.86
C PHE A 50 17.64 -1.86 14.04
N ARG A 51 18.59 -2.82 14.03
CA ARG A 51 18.33 -4.27 13.97
C ARG A 51 17.31 -4.80 14.98
N ASP A 52 17.25 -4.20 16.17
CA ASP A 52 16.32 -4.62 17.23
C ASP A 52 14.94 -3.95 17.11
N ARG A 53 14.75 -3.09 16.09
CA ARG A 53 13.52 -2.31 15.87
C ARG A 53 12.94 -2.48 14.47
N ILE A 54 13.55 -3.29 13.60
CA ILE A 54 13.03 -3.64 12.29
C ILE A 54 12.67 -5.12 12.22
N PHE A 55 11.43 -5.40 11.85
CA PHE A 55 10.86 -6.75 11.81
C PHE A 55 10.28 -7.02 10.43
N LEU A 56 10.86 -7.98 9.70
CA LEU A 56 10.35 -8.40 8.39
C LEU A 56 9.53 -9.67 8.51
N ARG A 57 8.35 -9.65 7.93
CA ARG A 57 7.53 -10.81 7.62
C ARG A 57 7.45 -10.99 6.12
N THR A 58 8.07 -12.04 5.59
CA THR A 58 7.93 -12.41 4.17
C THR A 58 6.63 -13.17 4.00
N ASP A 59 5.57 -12.46 3.59
CA ASP A 59 4.23 -13.01 3.40
C ASP A 59 3.40 -12.08 2.51
N THR A 60 2.23 -12.54 2.09
CA THR A 60 1.27 -11.76 1.30
C THR A 60 0.28 -11.02 2.19
N ILE A 61 -0.11 -9.80 1.79
CA ILE A 61 -1.19 -9.04 2.43
C ILE A 61 -2.56 -9.75 2.37
N LEU A 62 -2.69 -10.80 1.55
CA LEU A 62 -3.88 -11.62 1.49
C LEU A 62 -3.97 -12.63 2.64
N ASN A 63 -2.88 -12.88 3.37
CA ASN A 63 -2.90 -13.74 4.55
C ASN A 63 -3.57 -13.01 5.72
N HIS A 64 -4.79 -13.47 6.06
CA HIS A 64 -5.60 -12.82 7.08
C HIS A 64 -4.97 -12.89 8.48
N GLU A 65 -4.37 -14.02 8.84
CA GLU A 65 -3.80 -14.23 10.17
C GLU A 65 -2.58 -13.33 10.39
N THR A 66 -1.67 -13.28 9.42
CA THR A 66 -0.50 -12.39 9.47
C THR A 66 -0.92 -10.92 9.54
N MET A 67 -1.90 -10.50 8.72
CA MET A 67 -2.37 -9.12 8.73
C MET A 67 -3.09 -8.76 10.03
N LEU A 68 -3.88 -9.68 10.59
CA LEU A 68 -4.56 -9.51 11.88
C LEU A 68 -3.55 -9.28 13.02
N GLU A 69 -2.49 -10.09 13.07
CA GLU A 69 -1.40 -9.95 14.03
C GLU A 69 -0.70 -8.60 13.89
N LEU A 70 -0.19 -8.29 12.70
CA LEU A 70 0.62 -7.10 12.45
C LEU A 70 -0.17 -5.79 12.65
N ILE A 71 -1.38 -5.70 12.12
CA ILE A 71 -2.22 -4.51 12.30
C ILE A 71 -2.65 -4.38 13.77
N GLY A 72 -2.89 -5.50 14.45
CA GLY A 72 -3.26 -5.50 15.87
C GLY A 72 -2.21 -4.83 16.75
N ILE A 73 -0.94 -5.14 16.54
CA ILE A 73 0.18 -4.65 17.37
C ILE A 73 0.70 -3.26 16.97
N CYS A 74 0.51 -2.83 15.72
CA CYS A 74 1.01 -1.55 15.22
C CYS A 74 0.06 -0.38 15.53
N ASP A 75 0.58 0.84 15.60
CA ASP A 75 -0.17 2.08 15.87
C ASP A 75 -0.67 2.74 14.59
N THR A 76 0.10 2.62 13.52
CA THR A 76 -0.15 3.24 12.20
C THR A 76 0.25 2.27 11.09
N VAL A 77 -0.51 2.29 9.99
CA VAL A 77 -0.28 1.45 8.82
C VAL A 77 0.00 2.32 7.60
N PHE A 78 1.07 2.01 6.88
CA PHE A 78 1.36 2.51 5.53
C PHE A 78 1.14 1.38 4.55
N HIS A 79 0.05 1.46 3.80
CA HIS A 79 -0.29 0.43 2.82
C HIS A 79 0.26 0.82 1.44
N LEU A 80 1.47 0.31 1.16
CA LEU A 80 2.18 0.55 -0.11
C LEU A 80 2.22 -0.70 -1.00
N ALA A 81 1.90 -1.87 -0.45
CA ALA A 81 1.86 -3.12 -1.21
C ALA A 81 0.77 -3.06 -2.28
N ALA A 82 1.16 -3.31 -3.51
CA ALA A 82 0.26 -3.45 -4.65
C ALA A 82 0.94 -4.27 -5.74
N ALA A 83 0.16 -4.97 -6.55
CA ALA A 83 0.63 -5.55 -7.79
C ALA A 83 0.79 -4.43 -8.82
N VAL A 84 2.05 -4.04 -9.08
CA VAL A 84 2.40 -2.90 -9.94
C VAL A 84 3.26 -3.34 -11.13
N GLY A 85 3.34 -2.49 -12.14
CA GLY A 85 4.13 -2.70 -13.34
C GLY A 85 3.26 -3.19 -14.51
N VAL A 86 3.34 -2.46 -15.64
CA VAL A 86 2.50 -2.70 -16.83
C VAL A 86 2.62 -4.15 -17.32
N LYS A 87 3.83 -4.68 -17.36
CA LYS A 87 4.07 -6.06 -17.80
C LYS A 87 3.36 -7.05 -16.86
N TYR A 88 3.54 -6.93 -15.54
CA TYR A 88 2.91 -7.83 -14.57
C TYR A 88 1.38 -7.80 -14.65
N ILE A 89 0.80 -6.61 -14.78
CA ILE A 89 -0.65 -6.41 -14.89
C ILE A 89 -1.21 -7.08 -16.16
N LEU A 90 -0.48 -7.04 -17.26
CA LEU A 90 -0.89 -7.67 -18.52
C LEU A 90 -0.73 -9.19 -18.51
N ASP A 91 0.36 -9.69 -17.89
CA ASP A 91 0.67 -11.12 -17.81
C ASP A 91 -0.21 -11.83 -16.75
N TYR A 92 -0.53 -11.15 -15.63
CA TYR A 92 -1.28 -11.71 -14.49
C TYR A 92 -2.45 -10.82 -14.05
N PRO A 93 -3.41 -10.52 -14.94
CA PRO A 93 -4.45 -9.51 -14.67
C PRO A 93 -5.36 -9.89 -13.50
N LEU A 94 -5.74 -11.15 -13.35
CA LEU A 94 -6.61 -11.60 -12.26
C LEU A 94 -5.92 -11.51 -10.90
N GLU A 95 -4.67 -11.91 -10.83
CA GLU A 95 -3.84 -11.81 -9.61
C GLU A 95 -3.63 -10.35 -9.19
N SER A 96 -3.32 -9.50 -10.18
CA SER A 96 -3.14 -8.06 -9.95
C SER A 96 -4.41 -7.44 -9.36
N ILE A 97 -5.57 -7.71 -9.95
CA ILE A 97 -6.85 -7.19 -9.45
C ILE A 97 -7.15 -7.71 -8.04
N LYS A 98 -6.97 -9.01 -7.79
CA LYS A 98 -7.21 -9.60 -6.47
C LYS A 98 -6.28 -9.00 -5.41
N THR A 99 -4.98 -8.92 -5.68
CA THR A 99 -4.01 -8.38 -4.74
C THR A 99 -4.33 -6.94 -4.38
N ASN A 100 -4.63 -6.10 -5.36
CA ASN A 100 -4.90 -4.69 -5.12
C ASN A 100 -6.22 -4.53 -4.36
N ILE A 101 -7.34 -5.04 -4.87
CA ILE A 101 -8.65 -4.80 -4.28
C ILE A 101 -8.83 -5.55 -2.95
N GLN A 102 -8.64 -6.89 -2.95
CA GLN A 102 -8.86 -7.68 -1.72
C GLN A 102 -7.81 -7.41 -0.65
N GLY A 103 -6.56 -7.12 -1.07
CA GLY A 103 -5.49 -6.75 -0.15
C GLY A 103 -5.79 -5.43 0.55
N THR A 104 -6.18 -4.39 -0.19
CA THR A 104 -6.54 -3.09 0.38
C THR A 104 -7.80 -3.19 1.24
N GLU A 105 -8.84 -3.91 0.79
CA GLU A 105 -10.06 -4.12 1.56
C GLU A 105 -9.75 -4.76 2.93
N LYS A 106 -8.93 -5.81 2.96
CA LYS A 106 -8.50 -6.46 4.20
C LYS A 106 -7.74 -5.53 5.14
N VAL A 107 -6.82 -4.72 4.61
CA VAL A 107 -6.09 -3.72 5.39
C VAL A 107 -7.05 -2.70 6.01
N LEU A 108 -7.97 -2.17 5.22
CA LEU A 108 -8.95 -1.17 5.68
C LEU A 108 -9.90 -1.75 6.72
N GLU A 109 -10.41 -2.97 6.50
CA GLU A 109 -11.26 -3.69 7.46
C GLU A 109 -10.57 -3.84 8.82
N LEU A 110 -9.33 -4.35 8.82
CA LEU A 110 -8.57 -4.57 10.04
C LEU A 110 -8.18 -3.24 10.72
N CYS A 111 -7.81 -2.22 9.95
CA CYS A 111 -7.55 -0.88 10.49
C CYS A 111 -8.80 -0.28 11.14
N ALA A 112 -9.98 -0.46 10.55
CA ALA A 112 -11.24 -0.03 11.13
C ALA A 112 -11.55 -0.82 12.42
N LYS A 113 -11.41 -2.15 12.40
CA LYS A 113 -11.61 -3.04 13.56
C LYS A 113 -10.76 -2.64 14.75
N PHE A 114 -9.48 -2.35 14.53
CA PHE A 114 -8.52 -1.99 15.58
C PHE A 114 -8.37 -0.47 15.77
N ARG A 115 -9.17 0.35 15.09
CA ARG A 115 -9.14 1.82 15.14
C ARG A 115 -7.76 2.42 14.85
N LYS A 116 -7.04 1.84 13.89
CA LYS A 116 -5.70 2.29 13.49
C LYS A 116 -5.79 3.42 12.47
N LYS A 117 -4.75 4.25 12.42
CA LYS A 117 -4.56 5.19 11.31
C LYS A 117 -3.97 4.43 10.14
N VAL A 118 -4.41 4.76 8.93
CA VAL A 118 -3.87 4.15 7.72
C VAL A 118 -3.65 5.19 6.63
N LEU A 119 -2.49 5.12 5.97
CA LEU A 119 -2.24 5.78 4.70
C LEU A 119 -2.25 4.71 3.61
N ILE A 120 -3.02 4.93 2.55
CA ILE A 120 -2.98 4.09 1.35
C ILE A 120 -2.31 4.83 0.20
N ALA A 121 -1.42 4.14 -0.50
CA ALA A 121 -0.82 4.64 -1.73
C ALA A 121 -1.78 4.45 -2.89
N SER A 122 -2.33 5.54 -3.39
CA SER A 122 -2.99 5.64 -4.68
C SER A 122 -1.99 6.08 -5.75
N SER A 123 -2.44 6.39 -6.94
CA SER A 123 -1.57 6.67 -8.08
C SER A 123 -2.17 7.75 -8.96
N SER A 124 -1.32 8.55 -9.61
CA SER A 124 -1.74 9.47 -10.67
C SER A 124 -2.45 8.76 -11.84
N GLU A 125 -2.25 7.44 -12.00
CA GLU A 125 -2.97 6.67 -13.01
C GLU A 125 -4.48 6.64 -12.81
N VAL A 126 -5.00 6.95 -11.62
CA VAL A 126 -6.46 7.04 -11.38
C VAL A 126 -7.14 8.11 -12.22
N TYR A 127 -6.43 9.14 -12.64
CA TYR A 127 -6.98 10.16 -13.55
C TYR A 127 -7.19 9.63 -14.98
N GLY A 128 -6.51 8.56 -15.36
CA GLY A 128 -6.68 7.91 -16.64
C GLY A 128 -6.18 8.73 -17.84
N LYS A 129 -7.09 9.08 -18.75
CA LYS A 129 -6.77 9.84 -20.00
C LYS A 129 -6.90 11.35 -19.84
N HIS A 130 -6.70 11.88 -18.67
CA HIS A 130 -6.79 13.31 -18.45
C HIS A 130 -5.75 14.06 -19.28
N THR A 131 -6.16 15.17 -19.92
CA THR A 131 -5.29 15.93 -20.84
C THR A 131 -4.87 17.29 -20.30
N HIS A 132 -5.43 17.71 -19.16
CA HIS A 132 -5.07 18.96 -18.51
C HIS A 132 -4.04 18.73 -17.42
N ALA A 133 -3.15 19.70 -17.22
CA ALA A 133 -2.17 19.75 -16.15
C ALA A 133 -2.09 21.20 -15.63
N PRO A 134 -1.84 21.39 -14.34
CA PRO A 134 -1.65 20.39 -13.28
C PRO A 134 -2.97 19.68 -12.92
N LEU A 135 -2.87 18.42 -12.50
CA LEU A 135 -3.99 17.63 -11.96
C LEU A 135 -4.26 18.00 -10.51
N VAL A 136 -5.54 17.97 -10.11
CA VAL A 136 -5.99 18.18 -8.74
C VAL A 136 -6.93 17.06 -8.30
N GLU A 137 -7.10 16.87 -7.00
CA GLU A 137 -7.85 15.74 -6.43
C GLU A 137 -9.35 15.74 -6.78
N THR A 138 -9.87 16.86 -7.26
CA THR A 138 -11.27 17.01 -7.68
C THR A 138 -11.50 16.82 -9.17
N ASP A 139 -10.44 16.53 -9.94
CA ASP A 139 -10.57 16.34 -11.38
C ASP A 139 -11.34 15.06 -11.74
N ASN A 140 -12.00 15.10 -12.90
CA ASN A 140 -12.72 13.96 -13.43
C ASN A 140 -11.77 12.81 -13.77
N ILE A 141 -12.27 11.60 -13.73
CA ILE A 141 -11.56 10.38 -14.06
C ILE A 141 -12.06 9.87 -15.41
N ILE A 142 -11.14 9.64 -16.38
CA ILE A 142 -11.48 9.28 -17.75
C ILE A 142 -10.75 8.02 -18.17
N TYR A 143 -11.44 6.87 -18.25
CA TYR A 143 -10.84 5.61 -18.65
C TYR A 143 -11.13 5.21 -20.09
N GLY A 144 -10.37 4.23 -20.58
CA GLY A 144 -10.65 3.52 -21.82
C GLY A 144 -11.58 2.32 -21.59
N PRO A 145 -11.87 1.55 -22.66
CA PRO A 145 -12.74 0.40 -22.57
C PRO A 145 -12.12 -0.72 -21.69
N SER A 146 -12.97 -1.46 -20.98
CA SER A 146 -12.56 -2.57 -20.09
C SER A 146 -11.89 -3.74 -20.82
N SER A 147 -12.03 -3.82 -22.14
CA SER A 147 -11.30 -4.78 -22.98
C SER A 147 -9.79 -4.52 -23.04
N LYS A 148 -9.32 -3.38 -22.55
CA LYS A 148 -7.89 -3.05 -22.44
C LYS A 148 -7.46 -3.15 -20.99
N PHE A 149 -6.86 -4.26 -20.62
CA PHE A 149 -6.42 -4.59 -19.24
C PHE A 149 -5.46 -3.58 -18.61
N ARG A 150 -4.79 -2.74 -19.41
CA ARG A 150 -3.98 -1.63 -18.88
C ARG A 150 -4.75 -0.76 -17.87
N TRP A 151 -6.06 -0.60 -18.06
CA TRP A 151 -6.87 0.24 -17.17
C TRP A 151 -7.24 -0.45 -15.85
N SER A 152 -7.00 -1.76 -15.72
CA SER A 152 -7.37 -2.51 -14.52
C SER A 152 -6.63 -2.05 -13.27
N TYR A 153 -5.36 -1.66 -13.41
CA TYR A 153 -4.58 -1.11 -12.30
C TYR A 153 -5.16 0.23 -11.81
N ALA A 154 -5.35 1.17 -12.73
CA ALA A 154 -5.94 2.46 -12.41
C ALA A 154 -7.33 2.32 -11.78
N ALA A 155 -8.16 1.42 -12.33
CA ALA A 155 -9.49 1.13 -11.79
C ALA A 155 -9.43 0.45 -10.41
N SER A 156 -8.47 -0.45 -10.17
CA SER A 156 -8.29 -1.05 -8.84
C SER A 156 -7.87 -0.01 -7.80
N LYS A 157 -6.93 0.87 -8.12
CA LYS A 157 -6.52 1.96 -7.22
C LYS A 157 -7.64 2.96 -6.95
N LEU A 158 -8.45 3.27 -7.97
CA LEU A 158 -9.65 4.09 -7.77
C LEU A 158 -10.68 3.40 -6.85
N MET A 159 -10.86 2.08 -6.97
CA MET A 159 -11.74 1.34 -6.08
C MET A 159 -11.19 1.32 -4.65
N ASP A 160 -9.86 1.22 -4.47
CA ASP A 160 -9.21 1.37 -3.17
C ASP A 160 -9.54 2.73 -2.54
N ASP A 161 -9.48 3.83 -3.33
CA ASP A 161 -9.81 5.18 -2.87
C ASP A 161 -11.28 5.27 -2.42
N PHE A 162 -12.23 4.76 -3.22
CA PHE A 162 -13.64 4.74 -2.84
C PHE A 162 -13.89 3.89 -1.59
N THR A 163 -13.25 2.75 -1.48
CA THR A 163 -13.39 1.87 -0.30
C THR A 163 -12.86 2.57 0.95
N ALA A 164 -11.71 3.21 0.87
CA ALA A 164 -11.13 3.97 1.98
C ALA A 164 -12.06 5.12 2.44
N LEU A 165 -12.61 5.89 1.48
CA LEU A 165 -13.57 6.95 1.77
C LEU A 165 -14.89 6.41 2.35
N ALA A 166 -15.33 5.23 1.93
CA ALA A 166 -16.50 4.57 2.49
C ALA A 166 -16.27 4.21 3.96
N TYR A 167 -15.12 3.60 4.30
CA TYR A 167 -14.75 3.31 5.69
C TYR A 167 -14.64 4.57 6.58
N TYR A 168 -14.12 5.66 6.03
CA TYR A 168 -14.11 6.95 6.72
C TYR A 168 -15.53 7.45 7.01
N ARG A 169 -16.41 7.46 6.00
CA ARG A 169 -17.78 8.01 6.13
C ARG A 169 -18.69 7.18 7.02
N THR A 170 -18.58 5.85 6.96
CA THR A 170 -19.46 4.94 7.69
C THR A 170 -18.94 4.58 9.09
N GLY A 171 -17.65 4.47 9.26
CA GLY A 171 -17.01 3.98 10.50
C GLY A 171 -16.01 4.95 11.13
N GLY A 172 -15.77 6.12 10.54
CA GLY A 172 -14.82 7.11 11.06
C GLY A 172 -13.37 6.66 11.04
N LEU A 173 -13.00 5.72 10.14
CA LEU A 173 -11.61 5.28 9.96
C LEU A 173 -10.72 6.49 9.63
N LYS A 174 -9.63 6.66 10.36
CA LYS A 174 -8.64 7.71 10.09
C LYS A 174 -7.77 7.27 8.91
N VAL A 175 -8.18 7.62 7.70
CA VAL A 175 -7.48 7.27 6.47
C VAL A 175 -6.94 8.50 5.75
N THR A 176 -5.76 8.37 5.17
CA THR A 176 -5.16 9.31 4.23
C THR A 176 -4.93 8.58 2.91
N ILE A 177 -5.34 9.18 1.81
CA ILE A 177 -5.09 8.69 0.45
C ILE A 177 -3.98 9.55 -0.16
N ALA A 178 -2.86 8.93 -0.55
CA ALA A 178 -1.75 9.62 -1.19
C ALA A 178 -1.73 9.30 -2.69
N LEU A 179 -2.10 10.26 -3.52
CA LEU A 179 -1.99 10.18 -4.98
C LEU A 179 -0.54 10.41 -5.38
N LEU A 180 0.18 9.34 -5.67
CA LEU A 180 1.61 9.41 -6.00
C LEU A 180 1.80 9.64 -7.50
N PHE A 181 2.67 10.60 -7.82
CA PHE A 181 3.09 10.94 -9.17
C PHE A 181 4.55 10.54 -9.37
N ASN A 182 4.90 10.03 -10.54
CA ASN A 182 6.25 9.67 -10.96
C ASN A 182 6.55 10.19 -12.38
#